data_5b39275e05e0840cc8a4dc5576731eef
#
_entry.id   5b39275e05e0840cc8a4dc5576731eef
#
_cell.length_a   1.000
_cell.length_b   1.000
_cell.length_c   1.000
_cell.angle_alpha   90.00
_cell.angle_beta   90.00
_cell.angle_gamma   90.00
#
_symmetry.space_group_name_H-M   'P 1'
#
loop_
_entity.id
_entity.type
_entity.pdbx_description
1 polymer ?
#
loop_
_entity_poly.entity_id
_entity_poly.type
_entity_poly.pdbx_seq_one_letter_code
_entity_poly.pdbx_strand_id
1 'polypeptide(L)'
;MKKHSRLHELNYTAQKSVNSSKVSSANRKEDEVIAHFRQENVKEGIRVFVAGGSRSGNDEIYAHEAYDLGKKIVEMNFKLDFGLSNSGIMGAVARGVLDGWEEKHSCQEGCPIQGITTEKYFSLYSNDDELIQKMEVVVAQTLEERKHKLLNADFVVFAPGGVGTLDELAYDCVAMQDEMLPMKPFIIYNVNGFFHHLLEYLKFIAHEGFSDPIPFIVVDNAEELEIAFRLLKIRYSKNNNSKEAYANSRRLVYELPYFIKQKQNLNMSVEKCLKHMDMFLQRGSDEDKQFMENEIETAYLEHEILKMYDRLATTGRDTGKVSEKLAELKNRRRKMF
;
A
#
# COMPACT_ATOMS: atom_id res chain seq x y z
N MET A 1 46.31 -39.52 3.80
CA MET A 1 44.97 -38.93 3.70
C MET A 1 44.72 -37.65 4.54
N LYS A 2 45.72 -36.89 4.97
CA LYS A 2 45.53 -35.64 5.76
C LYS A 2 45.96 -34.34 5.06
N LYS A 3 46.43 -34.40 3.79
CA LYS A 3 46.86 -33.20 3.04
C LYS A 3 45.78 -32.61 2.12
N HIS A 4 44.72 -33.35 1.79
CA HIS A 4 43.65 -32.84 0.89
C HIS A 4 42.57 -32.04 1.58
N SER A 5 42.38 -32.20 2.93
CA SER A 5 41.36 -31.45 3.64
C SER A 5 41.72 -29.98 3.88
N ARG A 6 43.04 -29.68 4.03
CA ARG A 6 43.53 -28.31 4.32
C ARG A 6 43.48 -27.34 3.12
N LEU A 7 43.58 -27.91 1.91
CA LEU A 7 43.46 -27.09 0.67
C LEU A 7 42.00 -26.77 0.35
N HIS A 8 41.05 -27.62 0.75
CA HIS A 8 39.62 -27.37 0.58
C HIS A 8 39.08 -26.31 1.56
N GLU A 9 39.57 -26.29 2.80
CA GLU A 9 39.23 -25.28 3.78
C GLU A 9 39.82 -23.86 3.46
N LEU A 10 41.03 -23.82 2.91
CA LEU A 10 41.67 -22.56 2.48
C LEU A 10 40.99 -21.97 1.25
N ASN A 11 40.52 -22.79 0.30
CA ASN A 11 39.78 -22.31 -0.85
C ASN A 11 38.35 -21.86 -0.47
N TYR A 12 37.72 -22.49 0.53
CA TYR A 12 36.39 -22.08 1.01
C TYR A 12 36.43 -20.77 1.78
N THR A 13 37.48 -20.53 2.59
CA THR A 13 37.68 -19.27 3.31
C THR A 13 38.08 -18.11 2.37
N ALA A 14 38.88 -18.41 1.33
CA ALA A 14 39.22 -17.40 0.33
C ALA A 14 38.04 -17.00 -0.56
N GLN A 15 37.19 -17.95 -0.96
CA GLN A 15 35.94 -17.67 -1.66
C GLN A 15 34.93 -16.91 -0.80
N LYS A 16 34.84 -17.18 0.51
CA LYS A 16 33.99 -16.46 1.44
C LYS A 16 34.45 -15.00 1.64
N SER A 17 35.76 -14.75 1.71
CA SER A 17 36.30 -13.38 1.85
C SER A 17 36.16 -12.55 0.56
N VAL A 18 36.30 -13.18 -0.62
CA VAL A 18 36.10 -12.52 -1.91
C VAL A 18 34.61 -12.24 -2.17
N ASN A 19 33.72 -13.16 -1.76
CA ASN A 19 32.28 -12.92 -1.86
C ASN A 19 31.80 -11.86 -0.87
N SER A 20 32.32 -11.83 0.38
CA SER A 20 31.95 -10.78 1.34
C SER A 20 32.41 -9.40 0.93
N SER A 21 33.57 -9.26 0.29
CA SER A 21 34.04 -7.97 -0.24
C SER A 21 33.30 -7.51 -1.50
N LYS A 22 32.88 -8.44 -2.36
CA LYS A 22 32.02 -8.14 -3.52
C LYS A 22 30.59 -7.78 -3.09
N VAL A 23 30.04 -8.48 -2.11
CA VAL A 23 28.71 -8.17 -1.53
C VAL A 23 28.74 -6.79 -0.84
N SER A 24 29.81 -6.47 -0.07
CA SER A 24 29.91 -5.14 0.55
C SER A 24 30.10 -4.00 -0.44
N SER A 25 30.73 -4.22 -1.59
CA SER A 25 30.88 -3.21 -2.64
C SER A 25 29.64 -3.08 -3.50
N ALA A 26 28.86 -4.14 -3.69
CA ALA A 26 27.56 -4.11 -4.34
C ALA A 26 26.55 -3.34 -3.46
N ASN A 27 26.44 -3.68 -2.18
CA ASN A 27 25.58 -2.98 -1.23
C ASN A 27 25.88 -1.49 -1.13
N ARG A 28 27.17 -1.08 -1.15
CA ARG A 28 27.52 0.36 -1.18
C ARG A 28 27.05 1.07 -2.44
N LYS A 29 27.15 0.42 -3.60
CA LYS A 29 26.64 1.01 -4.85
C LYS A 29 25.11 1.06 -4.86
N GLU A 30 24.45 0.06 -4.31
CA GLU A 30 23.00 0.04 -4.14
C GLU A 30 22.54 1.11 -3.15
N ASP A 31 23.25 1.29 -2.02
CA ASP A 31 22.98 2.36 -1.05
C ASP A 31 23.19 3.76 -1.67
N GLU A 32 24.22 3.95 -2.50
CA GLU A 32 24.46 5.20 -3.23
C GLU A 32 23.38 5.46 -4.29
N VAL A 33 22.92 4.42 -5.00
CA VAL A 33 21.82 4.50 -5.95
C VAL A 33 20.51 4.83 -5.24
N ILE A 34 20.20 4.13 -4.14
CA ILE A 34 19.02 4.39 -3.30
C ILE A 34 19.07 5.80 -2.69
N ALA A 35 20.25 6.25 -2.24
CA ALA A 35 20.44 7.61 -1.72
C ALA A 35 20.26 8.66 -2.81
N HIS A 36 20.76 8.40 -4.02
CA HIS A 36 20.58 9.27 -5.17
C HIS A 36 19.11 9.39 -5.57
N PHE A 37 18.39 8.25 -5.68
CA PHE A 37 16.95 8.25 -5.94
C PHE A 37 16.13 8.95 -4.85
N ARG A 38 16.54 8.85 -3.57
CA ARG A 38 15.90 9.58 -2.46
C ARG A 38 16.12 11.09 -2.55
N GLN A 39 17.29 11.55 -2.99
CA GLN A 39 17.57 12.98 -3.15
C GLN A 39 16.85 13.64 -4.34
N GLU A 40 16.62 12.90 -5.44
CA GLU A 40 15.87 13.41 -6.59
C GLU A 40 14.36 13.57 -6.30
N ASN A 41 13.82 12.84 -5.32
CA ASN A 41 12.38 12.85 -5.00
C ASN A 41 11.98 13.82 -3.88
N VAL A 42 12.87 14.70 -3.41
CA VAL A 42 12.53 15.78 -2.45
C VAL A 42 11.78 16.90 -3.18
N LYS A 43 10.59 16.59 -3.69
CA LYS A 43 9.59 17.60 -4.09
C LYS A 43 8.60 17.79 -2.94
N GLU A 44 8.29 19.05 -2.64
CA GLU A 44 7.33 19.42 -1.58
C GLU A 44 5.99 18.68 -1.71
N GLY A 45 5.60 17.96 -0.66
CA GLY A 45 4.30 17.28 -0.51
C GLY A 45 4.39 15.76 -0.62
N ILE A 46 3.44 15.08 0.01
CA ILE A 46 3.29 13.62 -0.01
C ILE A 46 2.90 13.15 -1.42
N ARG A 47 3.59 12.16 -1.93
CA ARG A 47 3.34 11.55 -3.24
C ARG A 47 2.72 10.17 -3.09
N VAL A 48 1.70 9.91 -3.90
CA VAL A 48 0.99 8.63 -3.94
C VAL A 48 1.18 8.01 -5.32
N PHE A 49 1.72 6.80 -5.37
CA PHE A 49 1.69 6.00 -6.60
C PHE A 49 0.43 5.15 -6.64
N VAL A 50 -0.28 5.18 -7.76
CA VAL A 50 -1.41 4.28 -8.01
C VAL A 50 -1.07 3.34 -9.16
N ALA A 51 -0.88 2.07 -8.82
CA ALA A 51 -0.78 0.97 -9.77
C ALA A 51 -2.17 0.50 -10.16
N GLY A 52 -2.51 0.50 -11.44
CA GLY A 52 -3.82 0.12 -11.92
C GLY A 52 -3.83 -0.30 -13.39
N GLY A 53 -4.93 -0.86 -13.84
CA GLY A 53 -5.08 -1.34 -15.22
C GLY A 53 -5.09 -0.22 -16.26
N SER A 54 -4.46 -0.47 -17.42
CA SER A 54 -4.64 0.35 -18.64
C SER A 54 -5.99 0.09 -19.33
N ARG A 55 -6.80 -0.83 -18.82
CA ARG A 55 -8.17 -1.14 -19.21
C ARG A 55 -9.10 -0.91 -18.04
N SER A 56 -10.36 -0.55 -18.30
CA SER A 56 -11.37 -0.25 -17.27
C SER A 56 -11.98 -1.49 -16.60
N GLY A 57 -11.76 -2.69 -17.17
CA GLY A 57 -12.50 -3.89 -16.76
C GLY A 57 -13.88 -3.96 -17.42
N ASN A 58 -14.69 -4.92 -16.97
CA ASN A 58 -16.03 -5.15 -17.53
C ASN A 58 -17.14 -4.47 -16.73
N ASP A 59 -16.84 -3.97 -15.53
CA ASP A 59 -17.77 -3.29 -14.64
C ASP A 59 -17.35 -1.83 -14.49
N GLU A 60 -18.29 -0.91 -14.73
CA GLU A 60 -18.07 0.53 -14.66
C GLU A 60 -17.68 1.01 -13.26
N ILE A 61 -18.02 0.25 -12.22
CA ILE A 61 -17.67 0.55 -10.83
C ILE A 61 -16.17 0.73 -10.64
N TYR A 62 -15.34 -0.03 -11.36
CA TYR A 62 -13.88 0.07 -11.24
C TYR A 62 -13.35 1.43 -11.70
N ALA A 63 -13.87 1.95 -12.82
CA ALA A 63 -13.46 3.25 -13.33
C ALA A 63 -14.01 4.40 -12.46
N HIS A 64 -15.23 4.26 -11.94
CA HIS A 64 -15.84 5.22 -11.02
C HIS A 64 -15.05 5.34 -9.73
N GLU A 65 -14.79 4.23 -9.05
CA GLU A 65 -14.02 4.21 -7.82
C GLU A 65 -12.56 4.68 -8.04
N ALA A 66 -11.97 4.39 -9.19
CA ALA A 66 -10.65 4.90 -9.55
C ALA A 66 -10.64 6.44 -9.72
N TYR A 67 -11.69 7.01 -10.28
CA TYR A 67 -11.84 8.46 -10.38
C TYR A 67 -11.99 9.09 -8.99
N ASP A 68 -12.81 8.50 -8.11
CA ASP A 68 -12.99 8.98 -6.74
C ASP A 68 -11.71 8.85 -5.91
N LEU A 69 -10.91 7.78 -6.11
CA LEU A 69 -9.57 7.66 -5.55
C LEU A 69 -8.70 8.86 -5.94
N GLY A 70 -8.73 9.25 -7.22
CA GLY A 70 -8.01 10.44 -7.70
C GLY A 70 -8.44 11.73 -6.97
N LYS A 71 -9.73 11.95 -6.79
CA LYS A 71 -10.25 13.09 -6.01
C LYS A 71 -9.79 13.04 -4.55
N LYS A 72 -9.78 11.86 -3.91
CA LYS A 72 -9.30 11.69 -2.52
C LYS A 72 -7.82 12.03 -2.37
N ILE A 73 -6.97 11.72 -3.34
CA ILE A 73 -5.55 12.13 -3.34
C ILE A 73 -5.43 13.65 -3.20
N VAL A 74 -6.21 14.41 -3.97
CA VAL A 74 -6.21 15.89 -3.93
C VAL A 74 -6.84 16.44 -2.66
N GLU A 75 -7.95 15.86 -2.18
CA GLU A 75 -8.59 16.23 -0.92
C GLU A 75 -7.62 16.16 0.26
N MET A 76 -6.71 15.17 0.25
CA MET A 76 -5.66 14.98 1.25
C MET A 76 -4.44 15.88 1.07
N ASN A 77 -4.40 16.74 0.05
CA ASN A 77 -3.23 17.54 -0.39
C ASN A 77 -2.03 16.66 -0.75
N PHE A 78 -2.27 15.54 -1.40
CA PHE A 78 -1.24 14.67 -1.96
C PHE A 78 -1.07 14.93 -3.47
N LYS A 79 0.03 14.46 -4.01
CA LYS A 79 0.34 14.47 -5.45
C LYS A 79 0.35 13.04 -5.97
N LEU A 80 0.07 12.86 -7.26
CA LEU A 80 0.04 11.56 -7.92
C LEU A 80 1.34 11.29 -8.68
N ASP A 81 1.96 10.14 -8.41
CA ASP A 81 2.92 9.49 -9.31
C ASP A 81 2.19 8.40 -10.09
N PHE A 82 2.38 8.35 -11.41
CA PHE A 82 1.66 7.38 -12.20
C PHE A 82 2.37 6.95 -13.48
N GLY A 83 1.99 5.76 -13.98
CA GLY A 83 2.68 5.09 -15.07
C GLY A 83 2.43 5.64 -16.48
N LEU A 84 1.83 6.82 -16.60
CA LEU A 84 1.51 7.51 -17.85
C LEU A 84 0.59 6.69 -18.76
N SER A 85 -0.71 6.68 -18.46
CA SER A 85 -1.75 6.08 -19.32
C SER A 85 -3.01 6.94 -19.27
N ASN A 86 -3.54 7.30 -20.43
CA ASN A 86 -4.76 8.09 -20.56
C ASN A 86 -6.06 7.26 -20.51
N SER A 87 -5.95 5.95 -20.39
CA SER A 87 -7.07 5.02 -20.44
C SER A 87 -7.17 4.11 -19.24
N GLY A 88 -8.30 3.42 -19.12
CA GLY A 88 -8.56 2.45 -18.07
C GLY A 88 -8.59 3.06 -16.66
N ILE A 89 -8.22 2.25 -15.68
CA ILE A 89 -8.16 2.63 -14.27
C ILE A 89 -7.14 3.75 -14.05
N MET A 90 -5.94 3.66 -14.64
CA MET A 90 -4.93 4.70 -14.54
C MET A 90 -5.42 6.05 -15.06
N GLY A 91 -6.06 6.07 -16.25
CA GLY A 91 -6.63 7.30 -16.82
C GLY A 91 -7.77 7.87 -15.97
N ALA A 92 -8.59 7.02 -15.34
CA ALA A 92 -9.66 7.47 -14.44
C ALA A 92 -9.09 8.15 -13.19
N VAL A 93 -8.06 7.56 -12.54
CA VAL A 93 -7.36 8.17 -11.41
C VAL A 93 -6.78 9.54 -11.78
N ALA A 94 -6.07 9.63 -12.92
CA ALA A 94 -5.44 10.88 -13.34
C ALA A 94 -6.48 11.98 -13.63
N ARG A 95 -7.61 11.65 -14.24
CA ARG A 95 -8.73 12.60 -14.41
C ARG A 95 -9.31 13.05 -13.09
N GLY A 96 -9.57 12.12 -12.15
CA GLY A 96 -10.04 12.46 -10.82
C GLY A 96 -9.11 13.42 -10.07
N VAL A 97 -7.78 13.24 -10.22
CA VAL A 97 -6.77 14.14 -9.64
C VAL A 97 -6.85 15.51 -10.32
N LEU A 98 -6.92 15.59 -11.65
CA LEU A 98 -6.97 16.89 -12.36
C LEU A 98 -8.24 17.65 -12.05
N ASP A 99 -9.40 17.00 -12.12
CA ASP A 99 -10.68 17.64 -11.84
C ASP A 99 -10.75 18.12 -10.38
N GLY A 100 -10.32 17.28 -9.43
CA GLY A 100 -10.24 17.67 -8.01
C GLY A 100 -9.24 18.82 -7.75
N TRP A 101 -8.15 18.87 -8.53
CA TRP A 101 -7.18 19.96 -8.43
C TRP A 101 -7.73 21.26 -8.99
N GLU A 102 -8.39 21.23 -10.15
CA GLU A 102 -9.03 22.40 -10.77
C GLU A 102 -10.17 22.95 -9.91
N GLU A 103 -10.94 22.08 -9.23
CA GLU A 103 -11.98 22.49 -8.29
C GLU A 103 -11.41 23.23 -7.06
N LYS A 104 -10.20 22.86 -6.60
CA LYS A 104 -9.58 23.34 -5.37
C LYS A 104 -8.65 24.53 -5.57
N HIS A 105 -8.00 24.64 -6.72
CA HIS A 105 -6.99 25.63 -7.04
C HIS A 105 -7.40 26.38 -8.33
N SER A 106 -7.10 27.67 -8.40
CA SER A 106 -7.20 28.39 -9.66
C SER A 106 -6.15 27.87 -10.66
N CYS A 107 -6.49 27.74 -11.95
CA CYS A 107 -5.75 27.10 -13.04
C CYS A 107 -4.24 27.45 -13.22
N GLN A 108 -3.64 28.20 -12.32
CA GLN A 108 -2.26 28.69 -12.41
C GLN A 108 -1.27 28.05 -11.42
N GLU A 109 -1.72 27.17 -10.52
CA GLU A 109 -0.85 26.54 -9.55
C GLU A 109 -0.47 25.13 -9.97
N GLY A 110 0.75 24.92 -10.37
CA GLY A 110 1.51 23.67 -10.57
C GLY A 110 0.75 22.38 -10.90
N CYS A 111 1.41 21.42 -11.50
CA CYS A 111 0.77 20.15 -11.82
C CYS A 111 0.81 19.18 -10.61
N PRO A 112 -0.34 18.59 -10.19
CA PRO A 112 -0.36 17.62 -9.10
C PRO A 112 0.07 16.21 -9.52
N ILE A 113 0.36 16.00 -10.82
CA ILE A 113 0.68 14.69 -11.39
C ILE A 113 2.08 14.68 -11.95
N GLN A 114 2.83 13.61 -11.63
CA GLN A 114 4.07 13.25 -12.30
C GLN A 114 3.90 11.91 -13.01
N GLY A 115 3.98 11.92 -14.33
CA GLY A 115 4.01 10.70 -15.15
C GLY A 115 5.43 10.14 -15.20
N ILE A 116 5.62 8.86 -14.84
CA ILE A 116 6.92 8.18 -14.90
C ILE A 116 6.84 7.07 -15.94
N THR A 117 7.62 7.19 -17.01
CA THR A 117 7.55 6.30 -18.17
C THR A 117 8.95 5.93 -18.67
N THR A 118 9.03 5.14 -19.74
CA THR A 118 10.27 4.93 -20.49
C THR A 118 10.14 5.50 -21.90
N GLU A 119 11.25 5.76 -22.59
CA GLU A 119 11.29 6.26 -23.95
C GLU A 119 10.34 5.45 -24.87
N LYS A 120 10.39 4.13 -24.77
CA LYS A 120 9.56 3.21 -25.55
C LYS A 120 8.06 3.48 -25.36
N TYR A 121 7.61 3.69 -24.14
CA TYR A 121 6.19 3.93 -23.87
C TYR A 121 5.81 5.39 -24.16
N PHE A 122 6.69 6.33 -23.88
CA PHE A 122 6.45 7.74 -24.15
C PHE A 122 6.20 7.99 -25.64
N SER A 123 6.95 7.32 -26.51
CA SER A 123 6.79 7.42 -27.97
C SER A 123 5.45 6.90 -28.50
N LEU A 124 4.67 6.17 -27.69
CA LEU A 124 3.33 5.69 -28.07
C LEU A 124 2.22 6.72 -27.86
N TYR A 125 2.51 7.80 -27.12
CA TYR A 125 1.53 8.86 -26.85
C TYR A 125 1.68 9.97 -27.86
N SER A 126 0.54 10.47 -28.39
CA SER A 126 0.58 11.65 -29.25
C SER A 126 0.88 12.90 -28.40
N ASN A 127 1.56 13.86 -28.99
CA ASN A 127 1.78 15.17 -28.38
C ASN A 127 0.47 15.96 -28.16
N ASP A 128 -0.64 15.47 -28.71
CA ASP A 128 -1.96 16.09 -28.65
C ASP A 128 -2.84 15.50 -27.52
N ASP A 129 -2.29 14.62 -26.68
CA ASP A 129 -3.02 14.07 -25.53
C ASP A 129 -3.13 15.12 -24.42
N GLU A 130 -4.32 15.70 -24.25
CA GLU A 130 -4.60 16.78 -23.31
C GLU A 130 -4.26 16.40 -21.86
N LEU A 131 -4.45 15.13 -21.48
CA LEU A 131 -4.14 14.64 -20.14
C LEU A 131 -2.63 14.69 -19.91
N ILE A 132 -1.83 14.22 -20.88
CA ILE A 132 -0.37 14.15 -20.78
C ILE A 132 0.26 15.55 -20.83
N GLN A 133 -0.31 16.48 -21.58
CA GLN A 133 0.16 17.86 -21.63
C GLN A 133 0.02 18.61 -20.31
N LYS A 134 -0.90 18.17 -19.45
CA LYS A 134 -1.16 18.79 -18.13
C LYS A 134 -0.24 18.28 -17.01
N MET A 135 0.70 17.36 -17.27
CA MET A 135 1.50 16.74 -16.22
C MET A 135 3.00 16.87 -16.44
N GLU A 136 3.76 16.73 -15.35
CA GLU A 136 5.22 16.57 -15.45
C GLU A 136 5.55 15.15 -15.91
N VAL A 137 6.46 14.99 -16.86
CA VAL A 137 6.88 13.66 -17.35
C VAL A 137 8.34 13.41 -17.04
N VAL A 138 8.61 12.29 -16.40
CA VAL A 138 9.93 11.74 -16.12
C VAL A 138 10.15 10.49 -16.97
N VAL A 139 11.22 10.49 -17.77
CA VAL A 139 11.57 9.34 -18.61
C VAL A 139 12.70 8.56 -17.93
N ALA A 140 12.36 7.32 -17.51
CA ALA A 140 13.32 6.38 -16.98
C ALA A 140 14.05 5.63 -18.11
N GLN A 141 15.30 5.21 -17.86
CA GLN A 141 16.12 4.51 -18.86
C GLN A 141 15.69 3.05 -19.05
N THR A 142 15.24 2.39 -17.98
CA THR A 142 14.80 0.99 -17.98
C THR A 142 13.43 0.80 -17.33
N LEU A 143 12.82 -0.37 -17.54
CA LEU A 143 11.57 -0.74 -16.88
C LEU A 143 11.75 -0.92 -15.36
N GLU A 144 12.90 -1.44 -14.95
CA GLU A 144 13.26 -1.60 -13.55
C GLU A 144 13.38 -0.25 -12.86
N GLU A 145 14.11 0.69 -13.46
CA GLU A 145 14.22 2.07 -12.96
C GLU A 145 12.86 2.73 -12.86
N ARG A 146 12.00 2.56 -13.87
CA ARG A 146 10.62 3.07 -13.86
C ARG A 146 9.83 2.51 -12.68
N LYS A 147 9.82 1.17 -12.50
CA LYS A 147 9.13 0.52 -11.37
C LYS A 147 9.66 1.02 -10.04
N HIS A 148 10.98 1.10 -9.90
CA HIS A 148 11.60 1.57 -8.67
C HIS A 148 11.21 3.02 -8.35
N LYS A 149 11.23 3.93 -9.35
CA LYS A 149 10.80 5.33 -9.16
C LYS A 149 9.32 5.42 -8.73
N LEU A 150 8.42 4.66 -9.36
CA LEU A 150 7.00 4.63 -9.03
C LEU A 150 6.75 4.10 -7.62
N LEU A 151 7.35 2.96 -7.28
CA LEU A 151 7.17 2.30 -6.00
C LEU A 151 7.88 3.00 -4.84
N ASN A 152 8.80 3.92 -5.11
CA ASN A 152 9.44 4.76 -4.10
C ASN A 152 8.58 5.97 -3.66
N ALA A 153 7.35 6.11 -4.16
CA ALA A 153 6.40 7.09 -3.65
C ALA A 153 6.15 6.91 -2.14
N ASP A 154 5.70 7.97 -1.44
CA ASP A 154 5.43 7.91 0.00
C ASP A 154 4.37 6.88 0.33
N PHE A 155 3.30 6.79 -0.49
CA PHE A 155 2.25 5.79 -0.39
C PHE A 155 2.04 5.11 -1.74
N VAL A 156 1.73 3.81 -1.68
CA VAL A 156 1.43 2.99 -2.86
C VAL A 156 0.03 2.41 -2.73
N VAL A 157 -0.77 2.54 -3.79
CA VAL A 157 -2.13 1.98 -3.89
C VAL A 157 -2.20 1.07 -5.09
N PHE A 158 -2.57 -0.19 -4.89
CA PHE A 158 -2.88 -1.13 -5.95
C PHE A 158 -4.39 -1.14 -6.19
N ALA A 159 -4.81 -0.55 -7.30
CA ALA A 159 -6.18 -0.53 -7.78
C ALA A 159 -6.42 -1.69 -8.78
N PRO A 160 -7.67 -2.02 -9.11
CA PRO A 160 -7.98 -3.08 -10.08
C PRO A 160 -7.17 -2.98 -11.35
N GLY A 161 -6.54 -4.10 -11.77
CA GLY A 161 -5.63 -4.11 -12.90
C GLY A 161 -5.27 -5.51 -13.39
N GLY A 162 -4.41 -5.56 -14.40
CA GLY A 162 -3.98 -6.81 -15.00
C GLY A 162 -2.62 -7.29 -14.50
N VAL A 163 -1.93 -8.08 -15.36
CA VAL A 163 -0.62 -8.66 -15.07
C VAL A 163 0.46 -7.63 -14.76
N GLY A 164 0.37 -6.41 -15.35
CA GLY A 164 1.31 -5.33 -15.04
C GLY A 164 1.18 -4.85 -13.60
N THR A 165 -0.05 -4.72 -13.10
CA THR A 165 -0.33 -4.37 -11.71
C THR A 165 0.13 -5.47 -10.75
N LEU A 166 -0.03 -6.76 -11.13
CA LEU A 166 0.52 -7.88 -10.36
C LEU A 166 2.05 -7.90 -10.35
N ASP A 167 2.70 -7.58 -11.46
CA ASP A 167 4.16 -7.47 -11.54
C ASP A 167 4.69 -6.36 -10.61
N GLU A 168 4.04 -5.19 -10.60
CA GLU A 168 4.38 -4.08 -9.71
C GLU A 168 4.16 -4.46 -8.23
N LEU A 169 3.06 -5.15 -7.90
CA LEU A 169 2.77 -5.60 -6.53
C LEU A 169 3.80 -6.65 -6.06
N ALA A 170 4.09 -7.65 -6.88
CA ALA A 170 5.07 -8.67 -6.55
C ALA A 170 6.47 -8.08 -6.38
N TYR A 171 6.84 -7.13 -7.26
CA TYR A 171 8.11 -6.41 -7.17
C TYR A 171 8.20 -5.59 -5.88
N ASP A 172 7.13 -4.87 -5.49
CA ASP A 172 7.09 -4.08 -4.25
C ASP A 172 7.29 -4.98 -3.02
N CYS A 173 6.60 -6.13 -2.98
CA CYS A 173 6.78 -7.11 -1.90
C CYS A 173 8.23 -7.59 -1.78
N VAL A 174 8.84 -8.00 -2.88
CA VAL A 174 10.24 -8.49 -2.91
C VAL A 174 11.20 -7.36 -2.57
N ALA A 175 11.04 -6.19 -3.18
CA ALA A 175 11.93 -5.05 -2.96
C ALA A 175 11.93 -4.53 -1.51
N MET A 176 10.79 -4.64 -0.82
CA MET A 176 10.71 -4.35 0.61
C MET A 176 11.36 -5.43 1.47
N GLN A 177 11.20 -6.71 1.14
CA GLN A 177 11.83 -7.83 1.87
C GLN A 177 13.34 -7.83 1.72
N ASP A 178 13.84 -7.46 0.53
CA ASP A 178 15.28 -7.38 0.21
C ASP A 178 15.88 -6.01 0.58
N GLU A 179 15.13 -5.15 1.29
CA GLU A 179 15.54 -3.81 1.72
C GLU A 179 15.94 -2.85 0.56
N MET A 180 15.55 -3.17 -0.67
CA MET A 180 15.75 -2.30 -1.85
C MET A 180 14.79 -1.09 -1.83
N LEU A 181 13.62 -1.24 -1.23
CA LEU A 181 12.66 -0.18 -0.97
C LEU A 181 12.40 -0.06 0.54
N PRO A 182 12.05 1.14 1.03
CA PRO A 182 11.66 1.31 2.43
C PRO A 182 10.46 0.45 2.76
N MET A 183 10.52 -0.29 3.88
CA MET A 183 9.36 -1.02 4.39
C MET A 183 8.24 -0.04 4.74
N LYS A 184 7.14 -0.13 4.03
CA LYS A 184 5.92 0.68 4.22
C LYS A 184 4.69 -0.17 3.91
N PRO A 185 3.54 0.06 4.59
CA PRO A 185 2.33 -0.60 4.16
C PRO A 185 1.88 -0.01 2.83
N PHE A 186 1.44 -0.86 1.93
CA PHE A 186 0.73 -0.43 0.74
C PHE A 186 -0.78 -0.71 0.88
N ILE A 187 -1.57 0.01 0.10
CA ILE A 187 -3.02 -0.12 0.11
C ILE A 187 -3.44 -0.99 -1.07
N ILE A 188 -4.26 -2.00 -0.80
CA ILE A 188 -4.99 -2.74 -1.84
C ILE A 188 -6.41 -2.18 -1.88
N TYR A 189 -6.74 -1.49 -2.97
CA TYR A 189 -8.08 -0.97 -3.23
C TYR A 189 -8.94 -2.05 -3.84
N ASN A 190 -9.62 -2.79 -2.97
CA ASN A 190 -10.31 -4.05 -3.28
C ASN A 190 -11.75 -3.82 -3.74
N VAL A 191 -11.95 -2.91 -4.69
CA VAL A 191 -13.26 -2.58 -5.27
C VAL A 191 -13.98 -3.85 -5.72
N ASN A 192 -15.20 -4.04 -5.24
CA ASN A 192 -16.05 -5.19 -5.55
C ASN A 192 -15.34 -6.55 -5.36
N GLY A 193 -14.42 -6.64 -4.39
CA GLY A 193 -13.71 -7.88 -4.09
C GLY A 193 -12.68 -8.33 -5.14
N PHE A 194 -12.25 -7.43 -6.03
CA PHE A 194 -11.37 -7.73 -7.17
C PHE A 194 -10.11 -8.52 -6.78
N PHE A 195 -9.46 -8.14 -5.69
CA PHE A 195 -8.23 -8.77 -5.23
C PHE A 195 -8.43 -9.97 -4.30
N HIS A 196 -9.67 -10.39 -4.09
CA HIS A 196 -10.00 -11.39 -3.08
C HIS A 196 -9.13 -12.66 -3.16
N HIS A 197 -9.04 -13.28 -4.34
CA HIS A 197 -8.26 -14.52 -4.51
C HIS A 197 -6.75 -14.30 -4.34
N LEU A 198 -6.24 -13.13 -4.73
CA LEU A 198 -4.86 -12.75 -4.52
C LEU A 198 -4.54 -12.60 -3.03
N LEU A 199 -5.42 -11.93 -2.28
CA LEU A 199 -5.26 -11.75 -0.84
C LEU A 199 -5.24 -13.08 -0.08
N GLU A 200 -6.09 -14.03 -0.46
CA GLU A 200 -6.06 -15.38 0.08
C GLU A 200 -4.74 -16.10 -0.23
N TYR A 201 -4.25 -15.96 -1.47
CA TYR A 201 -2.98 -16.55 -1.86
C TYR A 201 -1.79 -15.94 -1.10
N LEU A 202 -1.74 -14.61 -0.96
CA LEU A 202 -0.67 -13.94 -0.20
C LEU A 202 -0.68 -14.37 1.29
N LYS A 203 -1.85 -14.52 1.90
CA LYS A 203 -1.97 -15.06 3.26
C LYS A 203 -1.51 -16.52 3.34
N PHE A 204 -1.85 -17.32 2.33
CA PHE A 204 -1.49 -18.73 2.27
C PHE A 204 0.03 -18.94 2.17
N ILE A 205 0.72 -18.25 1.27
CA ILE A 205 2.18 -18.39 1.13
C ILE A 205 2.94 -17.95 2.38
N ALA A 206 2.43 -16.93 3.09
CA ALA A 206 2.99 -16.52 4.38
C ALA A 206 2.74 -17.57 5.47
N HIS A 207 1.54 -18.19 5.50
CA HIS A 207 1.21 -19.27 6.43
C HIS A 207 2.09 -20.52 6.22
N GLU A 208 2.34 -20.86 4.95
CA GLU A 208 3.21 -21.99 4.58
C GLU A 208 4.73 -21.71 4.75
N GLY A 209 5.08 -20.47 5.15
CA GLY A 209 6.48 -20.09 5.42
C GLY A 209 7.31 -19.80 4.17
N PHE A 210 6.67 -19.59 3.00
CA PHE A 210 7.36 -19.18 1.77
C PHE A 210 7.65 -17.67 1.68
N SER A 211 7.06 -16.88 2.56
CA SER A 211 7.21 -15.43 2.61
C SER A 211 7.01 -14.92 4.03
N ASP A 212 7.68 -13.84 4.39
CA ASP A 212 7.29 -13.08 5.56
C ASP A 212 5.90 -12.43 5.38
N PRO A 213 5.15 -12.20 6.46
CA PRO A 213 3.86 -11.51 6.37
C PRO A 213 4.02 -10.11 5.76
N ILE A 214 3.34 -9.86 4.65
CA ILE A 214 3.40 -8.59 3.92
C ILE A 214 2.41 -7.59 4.54
N PRO A 215 2.83 -6.37 4.89
CA PRO A 215 1.98 -5.38 5.53
C PRO A 215 1.15 -4.62 4.49
N PHE A 216 0.02 -5.17 4.05
CA PHE A 216 -0.92 -4.48 3.18
C PHE A 216 -2.19 -4.08 3.92
N ILE A 217 -2.73 -2.92 3.57
CA ILE A 217 -4.00 -2.38 4.05
C ILE A 217 -5.04 -2.66 2.97
N VAL A 218 -6.15 -3.32 3.32
CA VAL A 218 -7.24 -3.58 2.39
C VAL A 218 -8.37 -2.61 2.66
N VAL A 219 -8.76 -1.84 1.63
CA VAL A 219 -9.90 -0.93 1.64
C VAL A 219 -10.81 -1.23 0.46
N ASP A 220 -12.12 -1.15 0.66
CA ASP A 220 -13.10 -1.59 -0.33
C ASP A 220 -13.78 -0.41 -1.05
N ASN A 221 -13.64 0.83 -0.53
CA ASN A 221 -14.27 2.04 -1.06
C ASN A 221 -13.47 3.30 -0.71
N ALA A 222 -13.85 4.43 -1.31
CA ALA A 222 -13.17 5.70 -1.16
C ALA A 222 -13.22 6.27 0.28
N GLU A 223 -14.23 5.94 1.08
CA GLU A 223 -14.31 6.39 2.48
C GLU A 223 -13.28 5.66 3.36
N GLU A 224 -13.15 4.35 3.22
CA GLU A 224 -12.12 3.57 3.90
C GLU A 224 -10.71 3.98 3.46
N LEU A 225 -10.54 4.28 2.17
CA LEU A 225 -9.29 4.80 1.61
C LEU A 225 -8.88 6.13 2.28
N GLU A 226 -9.82 7.06 2.47
CA GLU A 226 -9.55 8.32 3.18
C GLU A 226 -9.04 8.06 4.61
N ILE A 227 -9.67 7.12 5.33
CA ILE A 227 -9.23 6.74 6.67
C ILE A 227 -7.81 6.17 6.63
N ALA A 228 -7.52 5.28 5.69
CA ALA A 228 -6.19 4.70 5.51
C ALA A 228 -5.14 5.78 5.21
N PHE A 229 -5.41 6.72 4.31
CA PHE A 229 -4.50 7.85 4.03
C PHE A 229 -4.24 8.74 5.24
N ARG A 230 -5.26 9.06 6.04
CA ARG A 230 -5.10 9.84 7.27
C ARG A 230 -4.22 9.11 8.28
N LEU A 231 -4.44 7.82 8.47
CA LEU A 231 -3.63 7.00 9.36
C LEU A 231 -2.18 6.91 8.89
N LEU A 232 -1.95 6.65 7.62
CA LEU A 232 -0.63 6.61 7.01
C LEU A 232 0.09 7.95 7.21
N LYS A 233 -0.56 9.06 6.89
CA LYS A 233 0.02 10.41 7.05
C LYS A 233 0.48 10.67 8.49
N ILE A 234 -0.30 10.26 9.49
CA ILE A 234 0.03 10.52 10.89
C ILE A 234 1.12 9.60 11.40
N ARG A 235 1.04 8.29 11.10
CA ARG A 235 1.96 7.30 11.64
C ARG A 235 3.28 7.21 10.89
N TYR A 236 3.24 7.44 9.56
CA TYR A 236 4.42 7.30 8.71
C TYR A 236 5.35 8.50 8.70
N SER A 237 4.84 9.72 8.88
CA SER A 237 5.65 10.94 8.90
C SER A 237 6.66 11.00 10.06
N LYS A 238 6.66 10.00 10.96
CA LYS A 238 7.45 10.01 12.20
C LYS A 238 8.54 8.94 12.30
N ASN A 239 8.65 7.96 11.39
CA ASN A 239 9.55 6.83 11.56
C ASN A 239 10.47 6.58 10.36
N ASN A 240 11.78 6.76 10.56
CA ASN A 240 12.83 6.47 9.58
C ASN A 240 13.55 5.12 9.81
N ASN A 241 13.12 4.28 10.77
CA ASN A 241 13.77 3.01 11.10
C ASN A 241 12.96 1.84 10.51
N SER A 242 13.61 0.98 9.71
CA SER A 242 12.94 -0.10 8.97
C SER A 242 12.21 -1.11 9.87
N LYS A 243 12.76 -1.47 11.04
CA LYS A 243 12.10 -2.40 11.98
C LYS A 243 10.86 -1.81 12.64
N GLU A 244 10.93 -0.54 13.04
CA GLU A 244 9.79 0.19 13.60
C GLU A 244 8.73 0.44 12.53
N ALA A 245 9.15 0.77 11.29
CA ALA A 245 8.24 0.91 10.16
C ALA A 245 7.47 -0.38 9.88
N TYR A 246 8.12 -1.55 9.93
CA TYR A 246 7.48 -2.85 9.76
C TYR A 246 6.48 -3.16 10.89
N ALA A 247 6.88 -2.97 12.14
CA ALA A 247 6.01 -3.21 13.30
C ALA A 247 4.79 -2.28 13.27
N ASN A 248 4.99 -1.00 12.96
CA ASN A 248 3.93 -0.01 12.83
C ASN A 248 2.99 -0.31 11.65
N SER A 249 3.53 -0.80 10.53
CA SER A 249 2.75 -1.22 9.37
C SER A 249 1.80 -2.36 9.71
N ARG A 250 2.29 -3.39 10.38
CA ARG A 250 1.46 -4.52 10.83
C ARG A 250 0.38 -4.06 11.82
N ARG A 251 0.75 -3.22 12.76
CA ARG A 251 -0.18 -2.66 13.74
C ARG A 251 -1.29 -1.85 13.05
N LEU A 252 -0.94 -1.07 12.07
CA LEU A 252 -1.88 -0.22 11.33
C LEU A 252 -2.93 -1.05 10.57
N VAL A 253 -2.51 -2.14 9.92
CA VAL A 253 -3.42 -3.10 9.28
C VAL A 253 -4.43 -3.68 10.27
N TYR A 254 -3.98 -3.96 11.49
CA TYR A 254 -4.81 -4.53 12.54
C TYR A 254 -5.77 -3.50 13.17
N GLU A 255 -5.32 -2.25 13.30
CA GLU A 255 -6.10 -1.16 13.92
C GLU A 255 -7.11 -0.51 12.95
N LEU A 256 -6.88 -0.56 11.62
CA LEU A 256 -7.73 0.12 10.64
C LEU A 256 -9.23 -0.19 10.80
N PRO A 257 -9.68 -1.44 11.00
CA PRO A 257 -11.09 -1.75 11.21
C PRO A 257 -11.71 -1.04 12.42
N TYR A 258 -10.95 -0.80 13.47
CA TYR A 258 -11.40 -0.01 14.61
C TYR A 258 -11.70 1.44 14.22
N PHE A 259 -10.85 2.07 13.40
CA PHE A 259 -11.07 3.45 12.93
C PHE A 259 -12.27 3.54 11.98
N ILE A 260 -12.43 2.58 11.07
CA ILE A 260 -13.59 2.49 10.18
C ILE A 260 -14.88 2.43 11.02
N LYS A 261 -14.91 1.55 12.01
CA LYS A 261 -16.06 1.38 12.90
C LYS A 261 -16.37 2.64 13.71
N GLN A 262 -15.36 3.33 14.26
CA GLN A 262 -15.55 4.57 15.02
C GLN A 262 -16.09 5.69 14.13
N LYS A 263 -15.60 5.80 12.90
CA LYS A 263 -16.12 6.79 11.95
C LYS A 263 -17.59 6.53 11.61
N GLN A 264 -17.93 5.29 11.28
CA GLN A 264 -19.30 4.91 10.91
C GLN A 264 -20.30 5.02 12.08
N ASN A 265 -19.93 4.50 13.26
CA ASN A 265 -20.85 4.40 14.39
C ASN A 265 -20.97 5.69 15.20
N LEU A 266 -19.88 6.41 15.37
CA LEU A 266 -19.80 7.58 16.25
C LEU A 266 -19.54 8.88 15.50
N ASN A 267 -19.42 8.85 14.18
CA ASN A 267 -19.01 9.98 13.34
C ASN A 267 -17.76 10.70 13.89
N MET A 268 -16.82 9.93 14.41
CA MET A 268 -15.61 10.44 15.05
C MET A 268 -14.49 10.57 14.01
N SER A 269 -13.80 11.73 13.98
CA SER A 269 -12.65 11.89 13.09
C SER A 269 -11.50 10.96 13.47
N VAL A 270 -10.67 10.60 12.47
CA VAL A 270 -9.49 9.72 12.67
C VAL A 270 -8.56 10.26 13.74
N GLU A 271 -8.35 11.59 13.77
CA GLU A 271 -7.48 12.25 14.75
C GLU A 271 -8.02 12.12 16.19
N LYS A 272 -9.34 12.21 16.36
CA LYS A 272 -9.99 12.01 17.67
C LYS A 272 -9.90 10.54 18.09
N CYS A 273 -10.13 9.61 17.16
CA CYS A 273 -9.98 8.18 17.43
C CYS A 273 -8.55 7.84 17.87
N LEU A 274 -7.53 8.35 17.14
CA LEU A 274 -6.12 8.14 17.50
C LEU A 274 -5.80 8.69 18.90
N LYS A 275 -6.25 9.92 19.19
CA LYS A 275 -6.03 10.52 20.51
C LYS A 275 -6.68 9.68 21.62
N HIS A 276 -7.87 9.18 21.37
CA HIS A 276 -8.59 8.32 22.32
C HIS A 276 -7.85 7.01 22.54
N MET A 277 -7.45 6.34 21.46
CA MET A 277 -6.69 5.10 21.52
C MET A 277 -5.33 5.27 22.21
N ASP A 278 -4.57 6.32 21.88
CA ASP A 278 -3.28 6.61 22.51
C ASP A 278 -3.40 6.92 23.99
N MET A 279 -4.51 7.55 24.43
CA MET A 279 -4.78 7.79 25.82
C MET A 279 -4.86 6.49 26.62
N PHE A 280 -5.55 5.48 26.10
CA PHE A 280 -5.67 4.17 26.75
C PHE A 280 -4.38 3.34 26.65
N LEU A 281 -3.79 3.24 25.45
CA LEU A 281 -2.64 2.35 25.22
C LEU A 281 -1.32 2.87 25.80
N GLN A 282 -1.13 4.20 25.88
CA GLN A 282 0.13 4.78 26.37
C GLN A 282 0.07 5.26 27.81
N ARG A 283 -1.09 5.74 28.27
CA ARG A 283 -1.25 6.44 29.56
C ARG A 283 -2.25 5.79 30.49
N GLY A 284 -3.03 4.83 30.02
CA GLY A 284 -4.02 4.12 30.83
C GLY A 284 -3.41 3.13 31.81
N SER A 285 -4.20 2.68 32.76
CA SER A 285 -3.91 1.54 33.60
C SER A 285 -3.77 0.26 32.76
N ASP A 286 -3.32 -0.84 33.35
CA ASP A 286 -3.24 -2.11 32.63
C ASP A 286 -4.64 -2.62 32.23
N GLU A 287 -5.66 -2.31 33.02
CA GLU A 287 -7.07 -2.60 32.70
C GLU A 287 -7.56 -1.77 31.50
N ASP A 288 -7.21 -0.47 31.46
CA ASP A 288 -7.53 0.41 30.34
C ASP A 288 -6.86 -0.07 29.03
N LYS A 289 -5.60 -0.47 29.11
CA LYS A 289 -4.86 -1.01 27.95
C LYS A 289 -5.50 -2.30 27.45
N GLN A 290 -5.80 -3.22 28.35
CA GLN A 290 -6.46 -4.48 28.01
C GLN A 290 -7.84 -4.24 27.39
N PHE A 291 -8.60 -3.29 27.93
CA PHE A 291 -9.88 -2.89 27.35
C PHE A 291 -9.73 -2.40 25.90
N MET A 292 -8.77 -1.50 25.64
CA MET A 292 -8.54 -0.96 24.31
C MET A 292 -8.06 -2.04 23.32
N GLU A 293 -7.14 -2.90 23.73
CA GLU A 293 -6.67 -4.01 22.90
C GLU A 293 -7.84 -4.95 22.54
N ASN A 294 -8.73 -5.26 23.47
CA ASN A 294 -9.91 -6.07 23.22
C ASN A 294 -10.89 -5.39 22.24
N GLU A 295 -11.06 -4.07 22.32
CA GLU A 295 -11.90 -3.31 21.38
C GLU A 295 -11.33 -3.34 19.95
N ILE A 296 -10.01 -3.17 19.81
CA ILE A 296 -9.30 -3.25 18.53
C ILE A 296 -9.43 -4.67 17.95
N GLU A 297 -9.14 -5.70 18.74
CA GLU A 297 -9.25 -7.10 18.34
C GLU A 297 -10.67 -7.45 17.90
N THR A 298 -11.66 -7.01 18.67
CA THR A 298 -13.07 -7.26 18.35
C THR A 298 -13.47 -6.59 17.04
N ALA A 299 -13.04 -5.33 16.82
CA ALA A 299 -13.31 -4.62 15.57
C ALA A 299 -12.66 -5.31 14.37
N TYR A 300 -11.43 -5.77 14.51
CA TYR A 300 -10.73 -6.53 13.48
C TYR A 300 -11.46 -7.85 13.13
N LEU A 301 -11.81 -8.64 14.13
CA LEU A 301 -12.51 -9.91 13.93
C LEU A 301 -13.91 -9.71 13.31
N GLU A 302 -14.68 -8.71 13.76
CA GLU A 302 -15.97 -8.37 13.17
C GLU A 302 -15.83 -8.00 11.69
N HIS A 303 -14.84 -7.19 11.35
CA HIS A 303 -14.56 -6.75 9.98
C HIS A 303 -14.20 -7.93 9.05
N GLU A 304 -13.29 -8.80 9.48
CA GLU A 304 -12.89 -10.00 8.73
C GLU A 304 -14.10 -10.98 8.53
N ILE A 305 -14.93 -11.12 9.54
CA ILE A 305 -16.14 -11.96 9.45
C ILE A 305 -17.17 -11.35 8.50
N LEU A 306 -17.38 -10.04 8.52
CA LEU A 306 -18.29 -9.37 7.61
C LEU A 306 -17.80 -9.50 6.16
N LYS A 307 -16.52 -9.25 5.89
CA LYS A 307 -15.92 -9.48 4.57
C LYS A 307 -16.09 -10.93 4.08
N MET A 308 -15.95 -11.91 4.97
CA MET A 308 -16.19 -13.31 4.63
C MET A 308 -17.68 -13.59 4.35
N TYR A 309 -18.59 -12.96 5.10
CA TYR A 309 -20.03 -13.08 4.88
C TYR A 309 -20.43 -12.53 3.51
N ASP A 310 -20.05 -11.31 3.19
CA ASP A 310 -20.37 -10.64 1.93
C ASP A 310 -19.87 -11.45 0.73
N ARG A 311 -18.67 -12.00 0.86
CA ARG A 311 -18.09 -12.87 -0.14
C ARG A 311 -18.88 -14.17 -0.37
N LEU A 312 -19.25 -14.85 0.70
CA LEU A 312 -20.05 -16.07 0.59
C LEU A 312 -21.43 -15.79 0.00
N ALA A 313 -22.06 -14.68 0.39
CA ALA A 313 -23.33 -14.22 -0.14
C ALA A 313 -23.22 -13.93 -1.65
N THR A 314 -22.16 -13.22 -2.08
CA THR A 314 -21.93 -12.89 -3.52
C THR A 314 -21.68 -14.13 -4.36
N THR A 315 -21.09 -15.19 -3.79
CA THR A 315 -20.83 -16.45 -4.49
C THR A 315 -21.99 -17.46 -4.37
N GLY A 316 -23.10 -17.09 -3.74
CA GLY A 316 -24.26 -17.97 -3.53
C GLY A 316 -24.00 -19.15 -2.58
N ARG A 317 -22.95 -19.06 -1.74
CA ARG A 317 -22.62 -20.09 -0.75
C ARG A 317 -23.38 -19.87 0.55
N ASP A 318 -23.55 -20.96 1.33
CA ASP A 318 -24.21 -20.91 2.63
C ASP A 318 -23.45 -19.99 3.61
N THR A 319 -24.17 -18.97 4.09
CA THR A 319 -23.65 -17.96 5.04
C THR A 319 -24.03 -18.26 6.50
N GLY A 320 -24.76 -19.36 6.75
CA GLY A 320 -25.30 -19.69 8.08
C GLY A 320 -24.23 -19.74 9.17
N LYS A 321 -23.14 -20.48 8.95
CA LYS A 321 -22.04 -20.61 9.91
C LYS A 321 -21.34 -19.27 10.20
N VAL A 322 -21.27 -18.39 9.22
CA VAL A 322 -20.64 -17.06 9.38
C VAL A 322 -21.54 -16.14 10.21
N SER A 323 -22.85 -16.20 9.97
CA SER A 323 -23.87 -15.48 10.75
C SER A 323 -23.86 -15.91 12.22
N GLU A 324 -23.73 -17.22 12.50
CA GLU A 324 -23.59 -17.75 13.85
C GLU A 324 -22.34 -17.21 14.55
N LYS A 325 -21.20 -17.20 13.86
CA LYS A 325 -19.93 -16.71 14.41
C LYS A 325 -19.96 -15.20 14.69
N LEU A 326 -20.62 -14.43 13.84
CA LEU A 326 -20.84 -13.00 14.06
C LEU A 326 -21.73 -12.75 15.29
N ALA A 327 -22.80 -13.54 15.45
CA ALA A 327 -23.67 -13.47 16.62
C ALA A 327 -22.93 -13.85 17.91
N GLU A 328 -22.07 -14.86 17.86
CA GLU A 328 -21.21 -15.26 18.99
C GLU A 328 -20.25 -14.13 19.42
N LEU A 329 -19.58 -13.47 18.49
CA LEU A 329 -18.71 -12.31 18.75
C LEU A 329 -19.48 -11.16 19.40
N LYS A 330 -20.65 -10.81 18.86
CA LYS A 330 -21.51 -9.77 19.44
C LYS A 330 -21.96 -10.12 20.85
N ASN A 331 -22.22 -11.39 21.14
CA ASN A 331 -22.59 -11.84 22.47
C ASN A 331 -21.40 -11.85 23.45
N ARG A 332 -20.18 -12.17 23.01
CA ARG A 332 -18.96 -12.03 23.84
C ARG A 332 -18.76 -10.59 24.24
N ARG A 333 -18.88 -9.65 23.31
CA ARG A 333 -18.79 -8.22 23.59
C ARG A 333 -19.79 -7.75 24.64
N ARG A 334 -21.06 -8.19 24.56
CA ARG A 334 -22.09 -7.85 25.56
C ARG A 334 -21.82 -8.39 26.97
N LYS A 335 -20.99 -9.43 27.11
CA LYS A 335 -20.62 -10.01 28.40
C LYS A 335 -19.38 -9.36 29.01
N MET A 336 -18.67 -8.54 28.27
CA MET A 336 -17.47 -7.80 28.74
C MET A 336 -17.83 -6.40 29.24
N PHE A 337 -19.08 -5.99 29.08
CA PHE A 337 -19.71 -4.77 29.63
C PHE A 337 -20.87 -5.16 30.56
#